data_b6736657a7aa7576d209db3b17b935de
#
_entry.id   b6736657a7aa7576d209db3b17b935de
#
_cell.length_a   1.000
_cell.length_b   1.000
_cell.length_c   1.000
_cell.angle_alpha   90.00
_cell.angle_beta   90.00
_cell.angle_gamma   90.00
#
_symmetry.space_group_name_H-M   'P 1'
#
loop_
_entity.id
_entity.type
_entity.pdbx_description
1 polymer ?
#
loop_
_entity_poly.entity_id
_entity_poly.type
_entity_poly.pdbx_seq_one_letter_code
_entity_poly.pdbx_strand_id
1 'polypeptide(L)'
;TDYWSSCSQYNTVLFRQFKDENIKINEEMANCLLTGLITDTGRFQYSNTTSEVFSIAAELLGNGANLSKISENIYGSIEFNALTLQSKIIERIVLNEDLQFAHSIVFQNDYKDYQVEPEETDFLIDVVRLVKESTVALLIKEQEDGSFKGSLRSRGDIDVQKIASIFGGGGHVAASGFSSNQSPEFILEKIEY
;
A
#
# COMPACT_ATOMS: atom_id res chain seq x y z
N THR A 1 0.14 -3.52 23.27
CA THR A 1 1.07 -2.38 23.04
C THR A 1 1.33 -2.31 21.54
N ASP A 2 0.63 -1.35 20.92
CA ASP A 2 0.51 -1.12 19.48
C ASP A 2 1.80 -0.58 18.87
N TYR A 3 2.77 -1.44 18.62
CA TYR A 3 4.04 -1.05 17.99
C TYR A 3 3.95 -0.81 16.47
N TRP A 4 2.81 -1.09 15.85
CA TRP A 4 2.66 -1.01 14.37
C TRP A 4 1.62 0.00 13.89
N SER A 5 1.02 0.77 14.78
CA SER A 5 -0.10 1.66 14.39
C SER A 5 0.31 2.92 13.62
N SER A 6 1.60 3.13 13.32
CA SER A 6 1.96 4.28 12.49
C SER A 6 3.41 4.29 11.99
N CYS A 7 3.65 3.78 10.82
CA CYS A 7 4.94 4.03 10.16
C CYS A 7 5.21 5.54 9.96
N SER A 8 4.19 6.34 9.64
CA SER A 8 4.34 7.82 9.60
C SER A 8 4.73 8.40 10.96
N GLN A 9 4.25 7.80 12.06
CA GLN A 9 4.71 8.17 13.42
C GLN A 9 6.15 7.76 13.65
N TYR A 10 6.62 6.64 13.09
CA TYR A 10 8.02 6.23 13.26
C TYR A 10 8.99 7.25 12.69
N ASN A 11 8.79 7.70 11.44
CA ASN A 11 9.62 8.73 10.84
C ASN A 11 9.51 10.07 11.56
N THR A 12 8.32 10.42 12.06
CA THR A 12 8.11 11.63 12.87
C THR A 12 8.82 11.51 14.23
N VAL A 13 8.75 10.36 14.89
CA VAL A 13 9.44 10.10 16.17
C VAL A 13 10.94 10.14 15.98
N LEU A 14 11.46 9.49 14.94
CA LEU A 14 12.90 9.48 14.64
C LEU A 14 13.42 10.91 14.33
N PHE A 15 12.65 11.69 13.56
CA PHE A 15 12.99 13.07 13.31
C PHE A 15 13.06 13.91 14.59
N ARG A 16 12.06 13.76 15.50
CA ARG A 16 12.05 14.44 16.80
C ARG A 16 13.24 14.02 17.64
N GLN A 17 13.56 12.72 17.69
CA GLN A 17 14.71 12.22 18.43
C GLN A 17 16.02 12.86 17.93
N PHE A 18 16.22 12.98 16.62
CA PHE A 18 17.38 13.66 16.08
C PHE A 18 17.44 15.12 16.50
N LYS A 19 16.30 15.81 16.57
CA LYS A 19 16.24 17.20 17.05
C LYS A 19 16.58 17.30 18.54
N ASP A 20 16.02 16.42 19.37
CA ASP A 20 16.22 16.41 20.84
C ASP A 20 17.68 16.09 21.19
N GLU A 21 18.32 15.21 20.42
CA GLU A 21 19.73 14.85 20.58
C GLU A 21 20.70 15.82 19.89
N ASN A 22 20.19 16.90 19.28
CA ASN A 22 20.97 17.86 18.47
C ASN A 22 21.79 17.21 17.35
N ILE A 23 21.27 16.10 16.79
CA ILE A 23 21.90 15.47 15.62
C ILE A 23 21.60 16.31 14.39
N LYS A 24 22.66 16.75 13.69
CA LYS A 24 22.51 17.49 12.45
C LYS A 24 22.07 16.57 11.33
N ILE A 25 20.85 16.79 10.83
CA ILE A 25 20.30 16.06 9.69
C ILE A 25 21.01 16.56 8.42
N ASN A 26 21.75 15.69 7.76
CA ASN A 26 22.36 15.94 6.46
C ASN A 26 21.39 15.62 5.32
N GLU A 27 21.79 15.90 4.06
CA GLU A 27 20.96 15.68 2.86
C GLU A 27 20.55 14.22 2.70
N GLU A 28 21.43 13.25 2.95
CA GLU A 28 21.11 11.81 2.82
C GLU A 28 20.06 11.39 3.84
N MET A 29 20.23 11.78 5.11
CA MET A 29 19.25 11.53 6.17
C MET A 29 17.92 12.20 5.85
N ALA A 30 17.95 13.44 5.33
CA ALA A 30 16.75 14.17 4.95
C ALA A 30 16.00 13.48 3.80
N ASN A 31 16.71 12.97 2.79
CA ASN A 31 16.10 12.18 1.71
C ASN A 31 15.45 10.89 2.25
N CYS A 32 16.14 10.13 3.12
CA CYS A 32 15.59 8.91 3.71
C CYS A 32 14.32 9.18 4.54
N LEU A 33 14.36 10.18 5.42
CA LEU A 33 13.21 10.54 6.27
C LEU A 33 12.04 11.05 5.44
N LEU A 34 12.29 11.88 4.41
CA LEU A 34 11.24 12.39 3.53
C LEU A 34 10.64 11.26 2.69
N THR A 35 11.44 10.31 2.23
CA THR A 35 10.96 9.10 1.54
C THR A 35 9.98 8.34 2.42
N GLY A 36 10.34 8.06 3.67
CA GLY A 36 9.46 7.39 4.62
C GLY A 36 8.17 8.17 4.89
N LEU A 37 8.24 9.49 5.08
CA LEU A 37 7.04 10.31 5.25
C LEU A 37 6.10 10.23 4.05
N ILE A 38 6.63 10.28 2.82
CA ILE A 38 5.83 10.23 1.58
C ILE A 38 5.16 8.87 1.43
N THR A 39 5.90 7.78 1.65
CA THR A 39 5.36 6.42 1.50
C THR A 39 4.30 6.11 2.55
N ASP A 40 4.57 6.43 3.81
CA ASP A 40 3.70 6.13 4.94
C ASP A 40 2.40 6.96 4.95
N THR A 41 2.44 8.15 4.37
CA THR A 41 1.27 9.03 4.25
C THR A 41 0.53 8.89 2.93
N GLY A 42 0.93 7.92 2.10
CA GLY A 42 0.35 7.76 0.77
C GLY A 42 0.44 9.04 -0.05
N ARG A 43 1.62 9.62 -0.18
CA ARG A 43 1.86 10.92 -0.86
C ARG A 43 1.11 12.07 -0.20
N PHE A 44 1.04 12.08 1.14
CA PHE A 44 0.28 13.07 1.93
C PHE A 44 -1.23 13.04 1.70
N GLN A 45 -1.79 11.90 1.25
CA GLN A 45 -3.23 11.75 0.97
C GLN A 45 -4.00 11.01 2.05
N TYR A 46 -3.30 10.29 2.96
CA TYR A 46 -3.96 9.51 4.00
C TYR A 46 -4.28 10.35 5.24
N SER A 47 -5.22 9.87 6.05
CA SER A 47 -5.70 10.56 7.27
C SER A 47 -4.63 10.75 8.34
N ASN A 48 -3.51 10.01 8.29
CA ASN A 48 -2.35 10.18 9.14
C ASN A 48 -1.46 11.37 8.75
N THR A 49 -1.80 12.11 7.69
CA THR A 49 -1.11 13.32 7.26
C THR A 49 -1.58 14.50 8.12
N THR A 50 -0.74 14.90 9.07
CA THR A 50 -1.00 16.01 9.99
C THR A 50 -0.25 17.28 9.61
N SER A 51 -0.57 18.41 10.25
CA SER A 51 0.19 19.66 10.11
C SER A 51 1.66 19.49 10.50
N GLU A 52 1.93 18.62 11.48
CA GLU A 52 3.29 18.29 11.91
C GLU A 52 4.06 17.55 10.80
N VAL A 53 3.45 16.59 10.13
CA VAL A 53 4.05 15.88 8.99
C VAL A 53 4.49 16.88 7.92
N PHE A 54 3.65 17.86 7.59
CA PHE A 54 4.03 18.93 6.63
C PHE A 54 5.15 19.81 7.17
N SER A 55 5.16 20.14 8.46
CA SER A 55 6.24 20.93 9.06
C SER A 55 7.57 20.20 9.00
N ILE A 56 7.59 18.91 9.30
CA ILE A 56 8.76 18.05 9.18
C ILE A 56 9.22 17.96 7.73
N ALA A 57 8.31 17.74 6.78
CA ALA A 57 8.64 17.69 5.36
C ALA A 57 9.27 18.99 4.89
N ALA A 58 8.75 20.16 5.31
CA ALA A 58 9.32 21.46 4.99
C ALA A 58 10.75 21.61 5.54
N GLU A 59 11.02 21.17 6.77
CA GLU A 59 12.36 21.21 7.36
C GLU A 59 13.32 20.25 6.65
N LEU A 60 12.88 19.06 6.26
CA LEU A 60 13.68 18.10 5.50
C LEU A 60 14.07 18.64 4.12
N LEU A 61 13.14 19.32 3.43
CA LEU A 61 13.44 20.05 2.19
C LEU A 61 14.48 21.14 2.43
N GLY A 62 14.39 21.88 3.54
CA GLY A 62 15.37 22.88 3.96
C GLY A 62 16.76 22.29 4.24
N ASN A 63 16.83 21.02 4.62
CA ASN A 63 18.07 20.26 4.81
C ASN A 63 18.61 19.58 3.54
N GLY A 64 18.00 19.89 2.37
CA GLY A 64 18.49 19.45 1.06
C GLY A 64 17.77 18.21 0.49
N ALA A 65 16.71 17.69 1.13
CA ALA A 65 15.95 16.60 0.53
C ALA A 65 15.36 16.99 -0.83
N ASN A 66 15.44 16.08 -1.79
CA ASN A 66 14.96 16.30 -3.16
C ASN A 66 13.64 15.58 -3.41
N LEU A 67 12.52 16.25 -3.14
CA LEU A 67 11.18 15.71 -3.33
C LEU A 67 10.93 15.20 -4.76
N SER A 68 11.39 15.94 -5.77
CA SER A 68 11.16 15.55 -7.17
C SER A 68 11.84 14.23 -7.49
N LYS A 69 13.10 14.08 -7.10
CA LYS A 69 13.86 12.85 -7.31
C LYS A 69 13.27 11.66 -6.52
N ILE A 70 12.85 11.89 -5.28
CA ILE A 70 12.17 10.87 -4.46
C ILE A 70 10.89 10.42 -5.14
N SER A 71 10.04 11.37 -5.56
CA SER A 71 8.76 11.06 -6.21
C SER A 71 8.95 10.35 -7.55
N GLU A 72 9.95 10.76 -8.35
CA GLU A 72 10.28 10.11 -9.60
C GLU A 72 10.75 8.66 -9.39
N ASN A 73 11.64 8.43 -8.42
CA ASN A 73 12.19 7.11 -8.14
C ASN A 73 11.14 6.11 -7.62
N ILE A 74 10.15 6.60 -6.85
CA ILE A 74 9.15 5.71 -6.21
C ILE A 74 7.90 5.55 -7.07
N TYR A 75 7.49 6.61 -7.76
CA TYR A 75 6.19 6.68 -8.42
C TYR A 75 6.23 7.12 -9.88
N GLY A 76 7.38 7.63 -10.33
CA GLY A 76 7.49 8.28 -11.64
C GLY A 76 7.61 7.31 -12.81
N SER A 77 7.90 6.04 -12.55
CA SER A 77 8.03 5.03 -13.60
C SER A 77 7.54 3.66 -13.13
N ILE A 78 6.94 2.94 -14.04
CA ILE A 78 6.53 1.54 -13.87
C ILE A 78 7.05 0.82 -15.11
N GLU A 79 7.59 -0.36 -14.94
CA GLU A 79 8.06 -1.19 -16.04
C GLU A 79 6.94 -1.43 -17.06
N PHE A 80 7.26 -1.38 -18.35
CA PHE A 80 6.27 -1.49 -19.43
C PHE A 80 5.45 -2.79 -19.32
N ASN A 81 6.10 -3.89 -18.97
CA ASN A 81 5.43 -5.17 -18.78
C ASN A 81 4.45 -5.14 -17.61
N ALA A 82 4.81 -4.48 -16.49
CA ALA A 82 3.93 -4.30 -15.34
C ALA A 82 2.72 -3.41 -15.68
N LEU A 83 2.89 -2.39 -16.53
CA LEU A 83 1.78 -1.60 -17.06
C LEU A 83 0.84 -2.42 -17.96
N THR A 84 1.40 -3.34 -18.78
CA THR A 84 0.58 -4.23 -19.61
C THR A 84 -0.16 -5.26 -18.75
N LEU A 85 0.45 -5.81 -17.72
CA LEU A 85 -0.22 -6.63 -16.73
C LEU A 85 -1.33 -5.86 -16.01
N GLN A 86 -1.09 -4.59 -15.65
CA GLN A 86 -2.12 -3.74 -15.03
C GLN A 86 -3.40 -3.70 -15.89
N SER A 87 -3.29 -3.59 -17.21
CA SER A 87 -4.47 -3.58 -18.09
C SER A 87 -5.29 -4.88 -17.95
N LYS A 88 -4.61 -6.02 -17.84
CA LYS A 88 -5.25 -7.31 -17.62
C LYS A 88 -5.95 -7.40 -16.26
N ILE A 89 -5.36 -6.83 -15.23
CA ILE A 89 -5.96 -6.80 -13.90
C ILE A 89 -7.19 -5.89 -13.87
N ILE A 90 -7.15 -4.76 -14.59
CA ILE A 90 -8.32 -3.87 -14.76
C ILE A 90 -9.48 -4.61 -15.44
N GLU A 91 -9.23 -5.38 -16.50
CA GLU A 91 -10.25 -6.18 -17.18
C GLU A 91 -10.90 -7.22 -16.26
N ARG A 92 -10.19 -7.70 -15.25
CA ARG A 92 -10.66 -8.70 -14.28
C ARG A 92 -11.31 -8.10 -13.03
N ILE A 93 -11.38 -6.77 -12.91
CA ILE A 93 -12.05 -6.17 -11.75
C ILE A 93 -13.53 -6.59 -11.77
N VAL A 94 -13.94 -7.17 -10.66
CA VAL A 94 -15.34 -7.46 -10.36
C VAL A 94 -15.79 -6.49 -9.28
N LEU A 95 -16.93 -5.84 -9.51
CA LEU A 95 -17.57 -4.94 -8.56
C LEU A 95 -18.86 -5.58 -8.04
N ASN A 96 -18.95 -5.78 -6.75
CA ASN A 96 -20.19 -6.07 -6.05
C ASN A 96 -20.75 -4.74 -5.52
N GLU A 97 -21.73 -4.17 -6.23
CA GLU A 97 -22.30 -2.85 -5.88
C GLU A 97 -23.05 -2.87 -4.55
N ASP A 98 -23.73 -3.97 -4.22
CA ASP A 98 -24.49 -4.10 -2.97
C ASP A 98 -23.59 -4.06 -1.74
N LEU A 99 -22.41 -4.66 -1.83
CA LEU A 99 -21.39 -4.67 -0.77
C LEU A 99 -20.38 -3.52 -0.91
N GLN A 100 -20.46 -2.73 -1.98
CA GLN A 100 -19.44 -1.72 -2.33
C GLN A 100 -18.01 -2.31 -2.28
N PHE A 101 -17.87 -3.53 -2.81
CA PHE A 101 -16.65 -4.31 -2.79
C PHE A 101 -16.12 -4.56 -4.20
N ALA A 102 -14.87 -4.19 -4.45
CA ALA A 102 -14.18 -4.45 -5.71
C ALA A 102 -13.02 -5.41 -5.47
N HIS A 103 -12.87 -6.39 -6.35
CA HIS A 103 -11.72 -7.29 -6.29
C HIS A 103 -11.16 -7.62 -7.66
N SER A 104 -9.90 -8.09 -7.68
CA SER A 104 -9.26 -8.68 -8.85
C SER A 104 -8.24 -9.74 -8.41
N ILE A 105 -7.77 -10.55 -9.36
CA ILE A 105 -6.87 -11.67 -9.09
C ILE A 105 -5.71 -11.63 -10.08
N VAL A 106 -4.48 -11.83 -9.58
CA VAL A 106 -3.27 -12.09 -10.37
C VAL A 106 -2.92 -13.56 -10.21
N PHE A 107 -2.85 -14.28 -11.30
CA PHE A 107 -2.43 -15.69 -11.32
C PHE A 107 -0.95 -15.83 -11.66
N GLN A 108 -0.35 -16.97 -11.29
CA GLN A 108 1.04 -17.27 -11.61
C GLN A 108 1.35 -17.24 -13.11
N ASN A 109 0.36 -17.60 -13.94
CA ASN A 109 0.53 -17.52 -15.39
C ASN A 109 0.61 -16.08 -15.90
N ASP A 110 -0.02 -15.12 -15.22
CA ASP A 110 0.05 -13.71 -15.62
C ASP A 110 1.49 -13.19 -15.48
N TYR A 111 2.18 -13.53 -14.39
CA TYR A 111 3.60 -13.16 -14.21
C TYR A 111 4.48 -13.68 -15.34
N LYS A 112 4.28 -14.94 -15.76
CA LYS A 112 5.02 -15.56 -16.85
C LYS A 112 4.68 -14.97 -18.22
N ASP A 113 3.40 -14.79 -18.50
CA ASP A 113 2.91 -14.29 -19.78
C ASP A 113 3.34 -12.86 -20.05
N TYR A 114 3.37 -12.03 -18.99
CA TYR A 114 3.77 -10.62 -19.06
C TYR A 114 5.25 -10.40 -18.70
N GLN A 115 5.99 -11.44 -18.29
CA GLN A 115 7.41 -11.34 -17.88
C GLN A 115 7.61 -10.28 -16.79
N VAL A 116 6.81 -10.37 -15.72
CA VAL A 116 6.81 -9.44 -14.58
C VAL A 116 7.16 -10.22 -13.31
N GLU A 117 8.03 -9.68 -12.48
CA GLU A 117 8.30 -10.26 -11.17
C GLU A 117 7.19 -9.90 -10.17
N PRO A 118 6.80 -10.80 -9.26
CA PRO A 118 5.72 -10.54 -8.29
C PRO A 118 5.91 -9.27 -7.47
N GLU A 119 7.16 -8.90 -7.13
CA GLU A 119 7.53 -7.72 -6.37
C GLU A 119 7.20 -6.41 -7.09
N GLU A 120 7.20 -6.42 -8.41
CA GLU A 120 6.89 -5.25 -9.26
C GLU A 120 5.39 -4.93 -9.32
N THR A 121 4.56 -5.76 -8.68
CA THR A 121 3.09 -5.70 -8.80
C THR A 121 2.37 -5.19 -7.55
N ASP A 122 3.10 -4.68 -6.56
CA ASP A 122 2.48 -4.22 -5.30
C ASP A 122 1.56 -3.02 -5.48
N PHE A 123 1.76 -2.22 -6.52
CA PHE A 123 0.91 -1.07 -6.85
C PHE A 123 -0.48 -1.47 -7.42
N LEU A 124 -0.67 -2.72 -7.87
CA LEU A 124 -1.91 -3.15 -8.53
C LEU A 124 -3.14 -3.08 -7.61
N ILE A 125 -2.96 -3.19 -6.30
CA ILE A 125 -4.07 -3.00 -5.34
C ILE A 125 -4.61 -1.57 -5.40
N ASP A 126 -3.75 -0.59 -5.64
CA ASP A 126 -4.19 0.81 -5.74
C ASP A 126 -5.04 1.05 -6.99
N VAL A 127 -4.83 0.25 -8.05
CA VAL A 127 -5.66 0.28 -9.26
C VAL A 127 -7.08 -0.24 -8.96
N VAL A 128 -7.20 -1.37 -8.24
CA VAL A 128 -8.51 -1.91 -7.82
C VAL A 128 -9.23 -0.92 -6.90
N ARG A 129 -8.50 -0.26 -6.01
CA ARG A 129 -9.02 0.77 -5.10
C ARG A 129 -9.57 2.01 -5.83
N LEU A 130 -9.19 2.26 -7.09
CA LEU A 130 -9.70 3.40 -7.85
C LEU A 130 -11.18 3.27 -8.24
N VAL A 131 -11.77 2.07 -8.16
CA VAL A 131 -13.21 1.89 -8.41
C VAL A 131 -14.00 2.79 -7.46
N LYS A 132 -14.72 3.77 -8.01
CA LYS A 132 -15.38 4.83 -7.24
C LYS A 132 -16.51 4.27 -6.37
N GLU A 133 -17.21 3.28 -6.87
CA GLU A 133 -18.38 2.64 -6.27
C GLU A 133 -18.01 1.69 -5.13
N SER A 134 -16.72 1.38 -4.96
CA SER A 134 -16.26 0.49 -3.89
C SER A 134 -15.72 1.26 -2.70
N THR A 135 -16.03 0.79 -1.49
CA THR A 135 -15.42 1.22 -0.23
C THR A 135 -14.34 0.26 0.25
N VAL A 136 -14.37 -0.99 -0.23
CA VAL A 136 -13.35 -2.01 0.04
C VAL A 136 -12.81 -2.54 -1.28
N ALA A 137 -11.49 -2.63 -1.39
CA ALA A 137 -10.80 -3.23 -2.52
C ALA A 137 -9.92 -4.40 -2.05
N LEU A 138 -9.94 -5.50 -2.80
CA LEU A 138 -9.10 -6.68 -2.59
C LEU A 138 -8.35 -7.03 -3.87
N LEU A 139 -7.05 -7.24 -3.75
CA LEU A 139 -6.25 -7.90 -4.77
C LEU A 139 -5.74 -9.22 -4.21
N ILE A 140 -6.05 -10.31 -4.89
CA ILE A 140 -5.54 -11.65 -4.59
C ILE A 140 -4.40 -11.94 -5.54
N LYS A 141 -3.24 -12.37 -5.03
CA LYS A 141 -2.06 -12.78 -5.80
C LYS A 141 -1.75 -14.24 -5.51
N GLU A 142 -1.77 -15.07 -6.54
CA GLU A 142 -1.29 -16.46 -6.45
C GLU A 142 0.23 -16.47 -6.25
N GLN A 143 0.70 -17.28 -5.31
CA GLN A 143 2.11 -17.44 -4.99
C GLN A 143 2.68 -18.68 -5.68
N GLU A 144 4.01 -18.79 -5.79
CA GLU A 144 4.70 -19.94 -6.41
C GLU A 144 4.38 -21.28 -5.73
N ASP A 145 4.13 -21.26 -4.43
CA ASP A 145 3.78 -22.44 -3.64
C ASP A 145 2.30 -22.84 -3.74
N GLY A 146 1.52 -22.12 -4.57
CA GLY A 146 0.08 -22.32 -4.74
C GLY A 146 -0.77 -21.71 -3.65
N SER A 147 -0.20 -20.99 -2.70
CA SER A 147 -0.95 -20.17 -1.74
C SER A 147 -1.39 -18.85 -2.39
N PHE A 148 -2.24 -18.10 -1.69
CA PHE A 148 -2.75 -16.82 -2.15
C PHE A 148 -2.45 -15.73 -1.11
N LYS A 149 -1.91 -14.60 -1.57
CA LYS A 149 -1.73 -13.40 -0.76
C LYS A 149 -2.83 -12.40 -1.09
N GLY A 150 -3.64 -12.03 -0.09
CA GLY A 150 -4.68 -11.00 -0.22
C GLY A 150 -4.17 -9.66 0.29
N SER A 151 -4.36 -8.61 -0.51
CA SER A 151 -4.11 -7.22 -0.13
C SER A 151 -5.42 -6.47 -0.09
N LEU A 152 -5.76 -5.90 1.06
CA LEU A 152 -7.01 -5.17 1.31
C LEU A 152 -6.73 -3.68 1.47
N ARG A 153 -7.61 -2.87 0.91
CA ARG A 153 -7.65 -1.41 1.12
C ARG A 153 -9.08 -0.99 1.39
N SER A 154 -9.26 0.02 2.26
CA SER A 154 -10.58 0.61 2.48
C SER A 154 -10.57 2.12 2.30
N ARG A 155 -11.79 2.66 2.14
CA ARG A 155 -12.10 4.09 2.21
C ARG A 155 -13.08 4.32 3.37
N GLY A 156 -12.99 5.49 4.01
CA GLY A 156 -13.81 5.81 5.16
C GLY A 156 -13.42 5.00 6.40
N ASP A 157 -14.41 4.61 7.19
CA ASP A 157 -14.22 4.00 8.52
C ASP A 157 -14.25 2.46 8.50
N ILE A 158 -14.15 1.84 7.33
CA ILE A 158 -14.20 0.38 7.21
C ILE A 158 -12.86 -0.22 7.64
N ASP A 159 -12.91 -1.10 8.63
CA ASP A 159 -11.75 -1.77 9.22
C ASP A 159 -11.42 -3.07 8.46
N VAL A 160 -10.54 -2.98 7.46
CA VAL A 160 -10.09 -4.15 6.70
C VAL A 160 -9.11 -5.04 7.47
N GLN A 161 -8.59 -4.59 8.62
CA GLN A 161 -7.80 -5.44 9.49
C GLN A 161 -8.64 -6.59 10.06
N LYS A 162 -9.91 -6.33 10.40
CA LYS A 162 -10.84 -7.37 10.83
C LYS A 162 -11.07 -8.42 9.75
N ILE A 163 -11.20 -7.99 8.49
CA ILE A 163 -11.32 -8.91 7.37
C ILE A 163 -10.06 -9.76 7.22
N ALA A 164 -8.88 -9.14 7.22
CA ALA A 164 -7.61 -9.85 7.14
C ALA A 164 -7.42 -10.86 8.28
N SER A 165 -7.89 -10.54 9.49
CA SER A 165 -7.77 -11.40 10.67
C SER A 165 -8.55 -12.72 10.55
N ILE A 166 -9.60 -12.78 9.72
CA ILE A 166 -10.34 -14.02 9.42
C ILE A 166 -9.41 -15.08 8.82
N PHE A 167 -8.40 -14.65 8.09
CA PHE A 167 -7.40 -15.48 7.44
C PHE A 167 -6.05 -15.52 8.20
N GLY A 168 -6.03 -15.06 9.47
CA GLY A 168 -4.81 -15.00 10.27
C GLY A 168 -3.84 -13.87 9.86
N GLY A 169 -4.30 -12.94 9.02
CA GLY A 169 -3.57 -11.76 8.59
C GLY A 169 -3.71 -10.57 9.53
N GLY A 170 -3.27 -9.40 9.06
CA GLY A 170 -3.32 -8.16 9.84
C GLY A 170 -2.85 -6.95 9.04
N GLY A 171 -2.66 -5.84 9.72
CA GLY A 171 -2.22 -4.58 9.13
C GLY A 171 -2.88 -3.38 9.82
N HIS A 172 -3.19 -2.36 9.04
CA HIS A 172 -3.89 -1.16 9.50
C HIS A 172 -5.38 -1.21 9.16
N VAL A 173 -6.17 -0.39 9.85
CA VAL A 173 -7.62 -0.24 9.60
C VAL A 173 -7.91 -0.04 8.11
N ALA A 174 -7.15 0.81 7.42
CA ALA A 174 -7.37 1.13 6.00
C ALA A 174 -6.53 0.29 5.00
N ALA A 175 -5.57 -0.52 5.47
CA ALA A 175 -4.65 -1.28 4.62
C ALA A 175 -4.14 -2.52 5.36
N SER A 176 -4.59 -3.69 4.96
CA SER A 176 -4.26 -4.96 5.59
C SER A 176 -3.96 -6.03 4.56
N GLY A 177 -3.37 -7.12 4.98
CA GLY A 177 -3.08 -8.26 4.13
C GLY A 177 -3.14 -9.57 4.87
N PHE A 178 -3.26 -10.65 4.11
CA PHE A 178 -3.29 -12.01 4.63
C PHE A 178 -2.66 -12.98 3.63
N SER A 179 -2.34 -14.18 4.10
CA SER A 179 -2.00 -15.32 3.26
C SER A 179 -2.96 -16.47 3.53
N SER A 180 -3.32 -17.22 2.49
CA SER A 180 -4.27 -18.32 2.59
C SER A 180 -3.92 -19.45 1.63
N ASN A 181 -4.11 -20.70 2.07
CA ASN A 181 -4.02 -21.88 1.21
C ASN A 181 -5.38 -22.25 0.58
N GLN A 182 -6.42 -21.44 0.82
CA GLN A 182 -7.76 -21.65 0.26
C GLN A 182 -7.84 -21.02 -1.13
N SER A 183 -8.77 -21.52 -1.95
CA SER A 183 -8.99 -20.96 -3.29
C SER A 183 -9.52 -19.52 -3.25
N PRO A 184 -9.33 -18.76 -4.33
CA PRO A 184 -9.87 -17.40 -4.43
C PRO A 184 -11.39 -17.35 -4.22
N GLU A 185 -12.12 -18.34 -4.72
CA GLU A 185 -13.58 -18.43 -4.57
C GLU A 185 -13.97 -18.55 -3.10
N PHE A 186 -13.26 -19.41 -2.34
CA PHE A 186 -13.49 -19.56 -0.89
C PHE A 186 -13.15 -18.27 -0.14
N ILE A 187 -12.04 -17.60 -0.52
CA ILE A 187 -11.65 -16.32 0.09
C ILE A 187 -12.74 -15.27 -0.12
N LEU A 188 -13.23 -15.14 -1.36
CA LEU A 188 -14.28 -14.19 -1.72
C LEU A 188 -15.59 -14.50 -0.99
N GLU A 189 -16.02 -15.76 -0.99
CA GLU A 189 -17.21 -16.19 -0.24
C GLU A 189 -17.14 -15.80 1.24
N LYS A 190 -15.96 -15.95 1.87
CA LYS A 190 -15.77 -15.60 3.28
C LYS A 190 -15.76 -14.11 3.57
N ILE A 191 -15.44 -13.28 2.58
CA ILE A 191 -15.42 -11.81 2.73
C ILE A 191 -16.83 -11.23 2.47
N GLU A 192 -17.59 -11.83 1.57
CA GLU A 192 -18.94 -11.39 1.19
C GLU A 192 -20.03 -11.80 2.20
N TYR A 193 -19.74 -12.72 3.12
CA TYR A 193 -20.62 -13.16 4.21
C TYR A 193 -20.27 -12.49 5.54
#